data_4baf17f659a3d0292ebe9527a516fa18
#
_entry.id   4baf17f659a3d0292ebe9527a516fa18
#
_cell.length_a   1.000
_cell.length_b   1.000
_cell.length_c   1.000
_cell.angle_alpha   90.00
_cell.angle_beta   90.00
_cell.angle_gamma   90.00
#
_symmetry.space_group_name_H-M   'P 1'
#
loop_
_entity.id
_entity.type
_entity.pdbx_description
1 polymer ?
#
loop_
_entity_poly.entity_id
_entity_poly.type
_entity_poly.pdbx_seq_one_letter_code
_entity_poly.pdbx_strand_id
1 'polypeptide(L)' 'MQENYKILVVDDDARLRALLERYLSEQGFQVRSVANSEQMDRLLTRENFHLMVLDLMLPGEDGLSICRRLRNA' A
#
# COMPACT_ATOMS: atom_id res chain seq x y z
N MET A 1 4.96 19.88 15.54
CA MET A 1 4.64 19.83 14.16
C MET A 1 4.40 18.43 13.67
N GLN A 2 3.35 18.26 12.92
CA GLN A 2 2.97 16.96 12.48
C GLN A 2 3.49 16.67 11.10
N GLU A 3 4.15 15.57 10.92
CA GLU A 3 4.59 15.17 9.60
C GLU A 3 3.52 14.32 8.95
N ASN A 4 3.32 14.54 7.67
CA ASN A 4 2.32 13.81 6.92
C ASN A 4 2.97 12.62 6.23
N TYR A 5 3.06 11.52 6.96
CA TYR A 5 3.56 10.30 6.36
C TYR A 5 2.51 9.69 5.46
N LYS A 6 2.96 9.16 4.34
CA LYS A 6 2.09 8.52 3.35
C LYS A 6 2.26 7.02 3.41
N ILE A 7 1.15 6.32 3.53
CA ILE A 7 1.12 4.86 3.64
C ILE A 7 0.33 4.30 2.47
N LEU A 8 0.90 3.30 1.82
CA LEU A 8 0.23 2.56 0.75
C LEU A 8 -0.17 1.20 1.27
N VAL A 9 -1.45 0.85 1.11
CA VAL A 9 -1.97 -0.45 1.48
C VAL A 9 -2.30 -1.23 0.21
N VAL A 10 -1.77 -2.43 0.08
CA VAL A 10 -2.02 -3.29 -1.07
C VAL A 10 -2.65 -4.58 -0.57
N ASP A 11 -3.94 -4.75 -0.84
CA ASP A 11 -4.70 -5.89 -0.35
C ASP A 11 -5.93 -6.05 -1.24
N ASP A 12 -6.26 -7.29 -1.62
CA ASP A 12 -7.40 -7.53 -2.49
C ASP A 12 -8.74 -7.53 -1.75
N ASP A 13 -8.72 -7.50 -0.42
CA ASP A 13 -9.93 -7.47 0.39
C ASP A 13 -10.37 -6.02 0.59
N ALA A 14 -11.48 -5.65 -0.05
CA ALA A 14 -11.98 -4.28 0.00
C ALA A 14 -12.37 -3.85 1.41
N ARG A 15 -12.88 -4.77 2.22
CA ARG A 15 -13.27 -4.46 3.58
C ARG A 15 -12.06 -4.14 4.45
N LEU A 16 -11.01 -4.94 4.29
CA LEU A 16 -9.78 -4.73 5.04
C LEU A 16 -9.12 -3.43 4.61
N ARG A 17 -9.12 -3.14 3.29
CA ARG A 17 -8.58 -1.86 2.82
C ARG A 17 -9.31 -0.68 3.47
N ALA A 18 -10.64 -0.74 3.47
CA ALA A 18 -11.43 0.36 4.05
C ALA A 18 -11.14 0.52 5.54
N LEU A 19 -11.02 -0.59 6.25
CA LEU A 19 -10.74 -0.57 7.68
C LEU A 19 -9.37 0.04 7.97
N LEU A 20 -8.37 -0.37 7.22
CA LEU A 20 -7.00 0.14 7.39
C LEU A 20 -6.91 1.61 7.01
N GLU A 21 -7.57 2.02 5.92
CA GLU A 21 -7.59 3.42 5.54
C GLU A 21 -8.18 4.28 6.65
N ARG A 22 -9.29 3.82 7.20
CA ARG A 22 -9.95 4.55 8.27
C ARG A 22 -9.08 4.64 9.51
N TYR A 23 -8.55 3.50 9.95
CA TYR A 23 -7.73 3.45 11.15
C TYR A 23 -6.49 4.32 11.01
N LEU A 24 -5.76 4.15 9.93
CA LEU A 24 -4.51 4.87 9.72
C LEU A 24 -4.75 6.36 9.51
N SER A 25 -5.84 6.72 8.84
CA SER A 25 -6.19 8.13 8.68
C SER A 25 -6.49 8.78 10.01
N GLU A 26 -7.14 8.05 10.90
CA GLU A 26 -7.44 8.56 12.25
C GLU A 26 -6.16 8.79 13.06
N GLN A 27 -5.09 8.08 12.71
CA GLN A 27 -3.80 8.28 13.37
C GLN A 27 -3.00 9.44 12.78
N GLY A 28 -3.54 10.10 11.76
CA GLY A 28 -2.89 11.26 11.17
C GLY A 28 -2.09 10.97 9.90
N PHE A 29 -2.13 9.75 9.39
CA PHE A 29 -1.40 9.40 8.17
C PHE A 29 -2.23 9.68 6.93
N GLN A 30 -1.54 9.94 5.83
CA GLN A 30 -2.18 9.96 4.51
C GLN A 30 -2.13 8.55 3.96
N VAL A 31 -3.28 8.02 3.55
CA VAL A 31 -3.37 6.61 3.17
C VAL A 31 -3.95 6.47 1.78
N ARG A 32 -3.31 5.64 0.98
CA ARG A 32 -3.85 5.20 -0.30
C ARG A 32 -3.97 3.68 -0.24
N SER A 33 -4.95 3.12 -0.92
CA SER A 33 -5.05 1.67 -0.99
C SER A 33 -5.34 1.22 -2.40
N VAL A 34 -4.81 0.06 -2.75
CA VAL A 34 -5.01 -0.55 -4.07
C VAL A 34 -5.26 -2.03 -3.87
N ALA A 35 -5.82 -2.67 -4.90
CA ALA A 35 -6.27 -4.04 -4.79
C ALA A 35 -5.26 -5.06 -5.29
N ASN A 36 -4.26 -4.64 -6.06
CA ASN A 36 -3.31 -5.57 -6.67
C ASN A 36 -2.03 -4.85 -7.04
N SER A 37 -1.04 -5.62 -7.49
CA SER A 37 0.27 -5.07 -7.79
C SER A 37 0.27 -4.16 -9.02
N GLU A 38 -0.62 -4.41 -9.96
CA GLU A 38 -0.71 -3.56 -11.15
C GLU A 38 -1.14 -2.15 -10.78
N GLN A 39 -2.15 -2.04 -9.93
CA GLN A 39 -2.59 -0.74 -9.44
C GLN A 39 -1.50 -0.09 -8.58
N MET A 40 -0.81 -0.89 -7.78
CA MET A 40 0.31 -0.41 -6.97
C MET A 40 1.38 0.21 -7.86
N ASP A 41 1.76 -0.50 -8.92
CA ASP A 41 2.80 -0.01 -9.82
C ASP A 41 2.42 1.33 -10.45
N ARG A 42 1.18 1.47 -10.89
CA ARG A 42 0.71 2.72 -11.48
C ARG A 42 0.79 3.86 -10.49
N LEU A 43 0.39 3.60 -9.26
CA LEU A 43 0.38 4.63 -8.23
C LEU A 43 1.81 5.05 -7.87
N LEU A 44 2.72 4.09 -7.80
CA LEU A 44 4.12 4.39 -7.45
C LEU A 44 4.83 5.22 -8.51
N THR A 45 4.31 5.27 -9.74
CA THR A 45 4.88 6.16 -10.75
C THR A 45 4.51 7.62 -10.52
N ARG A 46 3.50 7.87 -9.68
CA ARG A 46 2.98 9.21 -9.44
C ARG A 46 3.28 9.74 -8.04
N GLU A 47 3.34 8.85 -7.05
CA GLU A 47 3.46 9.25 -5.66
C GLU A 47 4.53 8.43 -4.97
N ASN A 48 5.14 9.05 -3.99
CA ASN A 48 6.09 8.36 -3.11
C ASN A 48 5.40 8.06 -1.79
N PHE A 49 5.81 6.95 -1.17
CA PHE A 49 5.25 6.53 0.11
C PHE A 49 6.37 6.25 1.10
N HIS A 50 6.06 6.46 2.37
CA HIS A 50 7.01 6.20 3.45
C HIS A 50 6.93 4.77 3.93
N LEU A 51 5.74 4.15 3.82
CA LEU A 51 5.51 2.80 4.31
C LEU A 51 4.53 2.10 3.40
N MET A 52 4.71 0.80 3.25
CA MET A 52 3.80 -0.03 2.45
C MET A 52 3.34 -1.23 3.27
N VAL A 53 2.03 -1.46 3.28
CA VAL A 53 1.43 -2.62 3.91
C VAL A 53 0.98 -3.55 2.79
N LEU A 54 1.58 -4.75 2.72
CA LEU A 54 1.33 -5.70 1.64
C LEU A 54 0.64 -6.96 2.16
N ASP A 55 -0.37 -7.41 1.40
CA ASP A 55 -0.92 -8.73 1.57
C ASP A 55 -0.02 -9.71 0.82
N LEU A 56 0.48 -10.73 1.51
CA LEU A 56 1.39 -11.70 0.92
C LEU A 56 0.71 -12.65 -0.07
N MET A 57 -0.62 -12.67 -0.08
CA MET A 57 -1.39 -13.60 -0.90
C MET A 57 -2.14 -12.90 -2.03
N LEU A 58 -1.53 -11.89 -2.62
CA LEU A 58 -2.18 -11.15 -3.71
C LEU A 58 -2.31 -12.00 -4.96
N PRO A 59 -3.41 -11.84 -5.71
CA PRO A 59 -3.55 -12.51 -6.99
C PRO A 59 -2.48 -12.04 -7.98
N GLY A 60 -1.93 -12.96 -8.73
CA GLY A 60 -0.98 -12.66 -9.79
C GLY A 60 0.46 -12.58 -9.34
N GLU A 61 0.73 -11.81 -8.31
CA GLU A 61 2.08 -11.67 -7.76
C GLU A 61 2.00 -11.66 -6.25
N ASP A 62 2.71 -12.57 -5.58
CA ASP A 62 2.66 -12.60 -4.12
C ASP A 62 3.48 -11.47 -3.49
N GLY A 63 3.21 -11.21 -2.21
CA GLY A 63 3.84 -10.09 -1.53
C GLY A 63 5.35 -10.18 -1.43
N LEU A 64 5.89 -11.38 -1.32
CA LEU A 64 7.35 -11.55 -1.26
C LEU A 64 8.00 -11.20 -2.58
N SER A 65 7.36 -11.57 -3.68
CA SER A 65 7.83 -11.24 -5.02
C SER A 65 7.84 -9.74 -5.24
N ILE A 66 6.77 -9.07 -4.80
CA ILE A 66 6.67 -7.61 -4.87
C ILE A 66 7.80 -6.96 -4.07
N CYS A 67 8.04 -7.44 -2.86
CA CYS A 67 9.07 -6.87 -2.01
C CYS A 67 10.46 -6.99 -2.64
N ARG A 68 10.76 -8.15 -3.23
CA ARG A 68 12.04 -8.36 -3.91
C ARG A 68 12.21 -7.41 -5.08
N ARG A 69 11.16 -7.28 -5.88
CA ARG A 69 11.16 -6.43 -7.05
C ARG A 69 11.43 -4.99 -6.68
N LEU A 70 10.74 -4.49 -5.66
CA LEU A 70 10.88 -3.11 -5.22
C LEU A 70 12.23 -2.86 -4.59
N ARG A 71 12.76 -3.85 -3.86
CA ARG A 71 14.05 -3.69 -3.21
C ARG A 71 15.20 -3.61 -4.21
N ASN A 72 15.05 -4.29 -5.34
CA ASN A 72 16.10 -4.34 -6.38
C ASN A 72 15.96 -3.26 -7.45
N ALA A 73 14.98 -2.41 -7.31
CA ALA A 73 14.72 -1.36 -8.30
C ALA A 73 15.68 -0.17 -8.14
#